data_392ddea84b6e5911b436406fee028e54
#
_entry.id   392ddea84b6e5911b436406fee028e54
#
_cell.length_a   1.000
_cell.length_b   1.000
_cell.length_c   1.000
_cell.angle_alpha   90.00
_cell.angle_beta   90.00
_cell.angle_gamma   90.00
#
_symmetry.space_group_name_H-M   'P 1'
#
loop_
_entity.id
_entity.type
_entity.pdbx_description
1 polymer ?
#
loop_
_entity_poly.entity_id
_entity_poly.type
_entity_poly.pdbx_seq_one_letter_code
_entity_poly.pdbx_strand_id
1 'polypeptide(L)'
;MAKKKKMIIIAIIVSVVIILTMGIVFTLLYINTDMFKSSENLFFKYIGKNTENLKATENILNETEINNLLENNKHEESVDVNINYIKNLGTTSENTSNSVNQSKIKIQGKTDKSNKYDYKDIRLLNNDEETLKLEYIRDDNIYGIRFSDLYKQYLTTENTDIKDLLRNIGYEEEQLQNIPDSIILDEDILSRIKFSDDEVGKLENKYLELIKQNTSKEMFEKQANQTITVNEKSVATNAYVLNLTKEQLNNIYIKILENIKEDEIILSKIENIQDIVNQKNIISIGNSIDLKEKVINTIDSTIQQINQNNIGNEQTKIIVYENQGQTVRTSIQGVDYEVNLDFLQNGEEGFLQFNYSKNEKQIRKFTLVSKGEKVILKIEDNTKDNPVKIDIEQNIKTQKDAYTKNVVMVYENEANRIQANILNKTNIVNEFENQIMLDDKNSIQLDKMEKEQLQKLMTVVKEGVNNKINSVSEKIKKEDIEEILKAIGIIKEEEKLNTTRNI
;
A
#
# COMPACT_ATOMS: atom_id res chain seq x y z
N MET A 1 -13.83 -6.77 22.59
CA MET A 1 -13.09 -5.66 21.96
C MET A 1 -12.48 -6.03 20.60
N ALA A 2 -11.76 -7.13 20.42
CA ALA A 2 -11.15 -7.51 19.14
C ALA A 2 -12.15 -7.68 17.97
N LYS A 3 -13.34 -8.24 18.19
CA LYS A 3 -14.39 -8.40 17.17
C LYS A 3 -14.93 -7.04 16.67
N LYS A 4 -15.11 -6.04 17.54
CA LYS A 4 -15.55 -4.68 17.13
C LYS A 4 -14.46 -3.95 16.33
N LYS A 5 -13.17 -4.14 16.65
CA LYS A 5 -12.05 -3.53 15.90
C LYS A 5 -11.92 -4.11 14.47
N LYS A 6 -12.13 -5.43 14.31
CA LYS A 6 -12.16 -6.05 12.96
C LYS A 6 -13.32 -5.52 12.12
N MET A 7 -14.52 -5.36 12.70
CA MET A 7 -15.69 -4.79 12.01
C MET A 7 -15.45 -3.37 11.48
N ILE A 8 -14.77 -2.52 12.23
CA ILE A 8 -14.49 -1.14 11.81
C ILE A 8 -13.52 -1.12 10.63
N ILE A 9 -12.47 -1.95 10.65
CA ILE A 9 -11.52 -2.06 9.53
C ILE A 9 -12.22 -2.59 8.28
N ILE A 10 -13.10 -3.59 8.42
CA ILE A 10 -13.88 -4.15 7.32
C ILE A 10 -14.89 -3.13 6.79
N ALA A 11 -15.61 -2.44 7.66
CA ALA A 11 -16.53 -1.38 7.23
C ALA A 11 -15.80 -0.27 6.47
N ILE A 12 -14.54 0.01 6.79
CA ILE A 12 -13.73 1.01 6.10
C ILE A 12 -13.19 0.46 4.78
N ILE A 13 -12.65 -0.76 4.75
CA ILE A 13 -12.21 -1.41 3.50
C ILE A 13 -13.41 -1.54 2.55
N VAL A 14 -14.56 -1.97 3.05
CA VAL A 14 -15.77 -2.08 2.24
C VAL A 14 -16.32 -0.70 1.88
N SER A 15 -16.25 0.31 2.74
CA SER A 15 -16.60 1.70 2.36
C SER A 15 -15.63 2.27 1.33
N VAL A 16 -14.34 1.99 1.42
CA VAL A 16 -13.36 2.37 0.41
C VAL A 16 -13.55 1.56 -0.88
N VAL A 17 -13.84 0.27 -0.81
CA VAL A 17 -14.19 -0.55 -1.99
C VAL A 17 -15.54 -0.11 -2.58
N ILE A 18 -16.53 0.25 -1.76
CA ILE A 18 -17.79 0.84 -2.25
C ILE A 18 -17.56 2.23 -2.82
N ILE A 19 -16.72 3.07 -2.24
CA ILE A 19 -16.37 4.39 -2.78
C ILE A 19 -15.51 4.23 -4.02
N LEU A 20 -14.57 3.30 -4.05
CA LEU A 20 -13.76 2.97 -5.23
C LEU A 20 -14.61 2.26 -6.28
N THR A 21 -15.45 1.28 -5.95
CA THR A 21 -16.38 0.67 -6.90
C THR A 21 -17.48 1.65 -7.30
N MET A 22 -18.01 2.49 -6.42
CA MET A 22 -18.89 3.59 -6.81
C MET A 22 -18.13 4.66 -7.60
N GLY A 23 -16.89 4.97 -7.30
CA GLY A 23 -16.03 5.84 -8.10
C GLY A 23 -15.67 5.26 -9.47
N ILE A 24 -15.42 3.96 -9.54
CA ILE A 24 -15.14 3.21 -10.75
C ILE A 24 -16.38 3.03 -11.61
N VAL A 25 -17.55 2.87 -10.99
CA VAL A 25 -18.82 2.48 -11.61
C VAL A 25 -19.47 3.54 -12.51
N PHE A 26 -18.96 4.77 -12.65
CA PHE A 26 -19.83 5.84 -13.14
C PHE A 26 -19.44 6.66 -14.37
N THR A 27 -18.42 6.30 -15.15
CA THR A 27 -17.91 7.19 -16.21
C THR A 27 -18.58 7.10 -17.61
N LEU A 28 -19.38 6.12 -17.94
CA LEU A 28 -19.69 5.82 -19.36
C LEU A 28 -21.08 6.12 -19.92
N LEU A 29 -21.98 6.81 -19.26
CA LEU A 29 -23.24 7.14 -19.89
C LEU A 29 -23.65 8.61 -19.72
N TYR A 30 -23.43 9.40 -20.70
CA TYR A 30 -24.21 10.53 -21.20
C TYR A 30 -23.42 11.77 -21.61
N ILE A 31 -23.12 11.82 -22.89
CA ILE A 31 -22.88 13.06 -23.63
C ILE A 31 -24.27 13.67 -23.90
N ASN A 32 -24.53 14.83 -23.32
CA ASN A 32 -25.36 15.96 -23.73
C ASN A 32 -26.13 16.64 -22.59
N THR A 33 -26.05 17.95 -22.54
CA THR A 33 -26.71 18.98 -21.71
C THR A 33 -27.56 18.51 -20.53
N ASP A 34 -27.17 18.89 -19.30
CA ASP A 34 -27.81 18.53 -18.04
C ASP A 34 -29.21 19.12 -17.81
N MET A 35 -29.64 20.02 -18.70
CA MET A 35 -30.86 20.80 -18.50
C MET A 35 -32.17 19.97 -18.55
N PHE A 36 -32.13 18.77 -19.15
CA PHE A 36 -33.29 17.90 -19.30
C PHE A 36 -33.12 16.50 -18.67
N LYS A 37 -32.07 16.31 -17.86
CA LYS A 37 -31.82 15.01 -17.21
C LYS A 37 -32.52 14.91 -15.87
N SER A 38 -33.04 13.71 -15.53
CA SER A 38 -33.58 13.43 -14.20
C SER A 38 -32.52 13.51 -13.11
N SER A 39 -32.93 13.71 -11.87
CA SER A 39 -32.02 13.70 -10.70
C SER A 39 -31.24 12.39 -10.62
N GLU A 40 -31.87 11.24 -10.95
CA GLU A 40 -31.22 9.95 -11.07
C GLU A 40 -30.10 9.95 -12.10
N ASN A 41 -30.38 10.40 -13.35
CA ASN A 41 -29.38 10.42 -14.41
C ASN A 41 -28.20 11.35 -14.09
N LEU A 42 -28.45 12.48 -13.42
CA LEU A 42 -27.43 13.41 -13.01
C LEU A 42 -26.60 12.88 -11.83
N PHE A 43 -27.24 12.20 -10.87
CA PHE A 43 -26.55 11.49 -9.81
C PHE A 43 -25.55 10.49 -10.40
N PHE A 44 -26.04 9.61 -11.29
CA PHE A 44 -25.19 8.59 -11.91
C PHE A 44 -24.10 9.21 -12.81
N LYS A 45 -24.38 10.26 -13.55
CA LYS A 45 -23.38 10.99 -14.35
C LYS A 45 -22.22 11.52 -13.48
N TYR A 46 -22.56 12.17 -12.36
CA TYR A 46 -21.55 12.87 -11.57
C TYR A 46 -20.84 12.00 -10.55
N ILE A 47 -21.48 10.97 -10.04
CA ILE A 47 -20.76 10.03 -9.20
C ILE A 47 -19.68 9.28 -10.01
N GLY A 48 -19.93 9.06 -11.32
CA GLY A 48 -18.94 8.50 -12.25
C GLY A 48 -17.72 9.39 -12.48
N LYS A 49 -17.84 10.70 -12.34
CA LYS A 49 -16.70 11.60 -12.40
C LYS A 49 -15.65 11.36 -11.31
N ASN A 50 -16.01 10.65 -10.23
CA ASN A 50 -15.03 10.26 -9.21
C ASN A 50 -13.91 9.39 -9.77
N THR A 51 -14.20 8.52 -10.75
CA THR A 51 -13.18 7.69 -11.39
C THR A 51 -12.22 8.53 -12.23
N GLU A 52 -12.74 9.49 -12.99
CA GLU A 52 -11.90 10.44 -13.73
C GLU A 52 -11.00 11.24 -12.77
N ASN A 53 -11.56 11.67 -11.63
CA ASN A 53 -10.81 12.38 -10.60
C ASN A 53 -9.71 11.51 -9.97
N LEU A 54 -9.99 10.23 -9.70
CA LEU A 54 -9.00 9.29 -9.17
C LEU A 54 -7.89 9.01 -10.20
N LYS A 55 -8.22 8.83 -11.48
CA LYS A 55 -7.22 8.70 -12.56
C LYS A 55 -6.38 9.97 -12.71
N ALA A 56 -6.98 11.15 -12.59
CA ALA A 56 -6.25 12.41 -12.58
C ALA A 56 -5.28 12.49 -11.38
N THR A 57 -5.65 11.91 -10.23
CA THR A 57 -4.78 11.83 -9.04
C THR A 57 -3.55 10.94 -9.28
N GLU A 58 -3.67 9.89 -10.08
CA GLU A 58 -2.53 9.05 -10.49
C GLU A 58 -1.49 9.85 -11.30
N ASN A 59 -1.95 10.75 -12.17
CA ASN A 59 -1.07 11.66 -12.90
C ASN A 59 -0.40 12.70 -11.98
N ILE A 60 -1.03 13.02 -10.85
CA ILE A 60 -0.48 13.93 -9.83
C ILE A 60 0.81 13.39 -9.22
N LEU A 61 0.94 12.07 -9.08
CA LEU A 61 2.13 11.46 -8.50
C LEU A 61 3.36 11.50 -9.42
N ASN A 62 3.24 12.02 -10.64
CA ASN A 62 4.29 12.09 -11.67
C ASN A 62 5.03 10.75 -11.93
N GLU A 63 4.43 9.66 -11.49
CA GLU A 63 5.07 8.34 -11.59
C GLU A 63 5.10 7.83 -13.04
N THR A 64 4.14 8.24 -13.86
CA THR A 64 4.03 7.77 -15.25
C THR A 64 5.24 8.19 -16.09
N GLU A 65 5.71 9.43 -15.99
CA GLU A 65 6.88 9.91 -16.74
C GLU A 65 8.16 9.23 -16.26
N ILE A 66 8.33 9.11 -14.94
CA ILE A 66 9.49 8.45 -14.35
C ILE A 66 9.48 6.96 -14.68
N ASN A 67 8.36 6.28 -14.55
CA ASN A 67 8.24 4.86 -14.88
C ASN A 67 8.56 4.62 -16.36
N ASN A 68 8.04 5.43 -17.27
CA ASN A 68 8.36 5.34 -18.70
C ASN A 68 9.85 5.58 -18.97
N LEU A 69 10.47 6.51 -18.24
CA LEU A 69 11.90 6.78 -18.35
C LEU A 69 12.73 5.56 -17.90
N LEU A 70 12.35 4.94 -16.78
CA LEU A 70 13.07 3.80 -16.20
C LEU A 70 12.79 2.48 -16.93
N GLU A 71 11.59 2.30 -17.47
CA GLU A 71 11.23 1.07 -18.19
C GLU A 71 12.02 0.87 -19.49
N ASN A 72 12.33 1.97 -20.17
CA ASN A 72 12.92 1.92 -21.50
C ASN A 72 14.43 2.21 -21.53
N ASN A 73 15.03 2.48 -20.38
CA ASN A 73 16.44 2.89 -20.32
C ASN A 73 17.23 2.15 -19.24
N LYS A 74 18.49 1.88 -19.55
CA LYS A 74 19.48 1.49 -18.54
C LYS A 74 19.70 2.65 -17.59
N HIS A 75 19.76 2.35 -16.30
CA HIS A 75 19.98 3.41 -15.31
C HIS A 75 20.81 2.93 -14.12
N GLU A 76 21.52 3.87 -13.53
CA GLU A 76 22.22 3.71 -12.27
C GLU A 76 21.51 4.54 -11.20
N GLU A 77 21.34 3.95 -10.02
CA GLU A 77 20.67 4.62 -8.89
C GLU A 77 21.56 4.65 -7.66
N SER A 78 21.35 5.69 -6.85
CA SER A 78 21.89 5.81 -5.49
C SER A 78 20.80 6.23 -4.55
N VAL A 79 20.52 5.39 -3.53
CA VAL A 79 19.50 5.65 -2.52
C VAL A 79 20.16 5.75 -1.16
N ASP A 80 19.96 6.89 -0.49
CA ASP A 80 20.37 7.11 0.89
C ASP A 80 19.13 7.15 1.79
N VAL A 81 19.08 6.30 2.82
CA VAL A 81 17.99 6.25 3.81
C VAL A 81 18.54 6.55 5.19
N ASN A 82 17.98 7.56 5.86
CA ASN A 82 18.30 7.93 7.24
C ASN A 82 17.02 7.86 8.08
N ILE A 83 17.12 7.25 9.26
CA ILE A 83 16.00 7.14 10.20
C ILE A 83 16.37 7.93 11.46
N ASN A 84 15.43 8.72 11.95
CA ASN A 84 15.52 9.43 13.24
C ASN A 84 14.31 9.06 14.10
N TYR A 85 14.59 8.58 15.32
CA TYR A 85 13.59 8.18 16.29
C TYR A 85 13.69 9.05 17.54
N ILE A 86 12.57 9.59 17.98
CA ILE A 86 12.42 10.38 19.20
C ILE A 86 11.36 9.71 20.07
N LYS A 87 11.70 9.41 21.32
CA LYS A 87 10.81 8.88 22.35
C LYS A 87 10.41 9.95 23.34
N ASN A 88 9.23 9.79 23.95
CA ASN A 88 8.65 10.73 24.92
C ASN A 88 8.49 12.13 24.31
N LEU A 89 7.99 12.20 23.10
CA LEU A 89 7.81 13.43 22.34
C LEU A 89 7.02 14.48 23.16
N GLY A 90 7.50 15.73 23.12
CA GLY A 90 6.83 16.86 23.78
C GLY A 90 6.98 16.89 25.31
N THR A 91 7.79 16.02 25.90
CA THR A 91 8.07 16.00 27.34
C THR A 91 9.47 16.55 27.65
N THR A 92 9.72 16.87 28.91
CA THR A 92 11.07 17.28 29.40
C THR A 92 12.09 16.13 29.36
N SER A 93 11.62 14.90 29.12
CA SER A 93 12.40 13.67 29.03
C SER A 93 12.46 13.09 27.61
N GLU A 94 12.35 13.94 26.58
CA GLU A 94 12.58 13.50 25.18
C GLU A 94 13.90 12.75 25.07
N ASN A 95 13.88 11.59 24.42
CA ASN A 95 15.06 10.76 24.26
C ASN A 95 15.31 10.46 22.77
N THR A 96 16.47 10.88 22.31
CA THR A 96 17.00 10.62 20.95
C THR A 96 18.17 9.62 20.98
N SER A 97 18.52 9.07 22.13
CA SER A 97 19.62 8.11 22.33
C SER A 97 19.24 6.72 21.83
N ASN A 98 18.92 6.60 20.55
CA ASN A 98 18.63 5.31 19.89
C ASN A 98 19.73 5.04 18.88
N SER A 99 20.31 3.82 18.91
CA SER A 99 21.42 3.45 18.03
C SER A 99 21.04 3.51 16.55
N VAL A 100 19.74 3.40 16.20
CA VAL A 100 19.24 3.54 14.85
C VAL A 100 19.42 4.97 14.32
N ASN A 101 19.39 5.99 15.17
CA ASN A 101 19.58 7.38 14.77
C ASN A 101 20.99 7.66 14.19
N GLN A 102 21.94 6.79 14.48
CA GLN A 102 23.31 6.85 13.95
C GLN A 102 23.50 5.97 12.71
N SER A 103 22.43 5.33 12.24
CA SER A 103 22.49 4.35 11.18
C SER A 103 21.96 4.92 9.86
N LYS A 104 22.57 4.48 8.76
CA LYS A 104 22.17 4.83 7.40
C LYS A 104 22.14 3.58 6.54
N ILE A 105 21.20 3.52 5.61
CA ILE A 105 21.21 2.51 4.54
C ILE A 105 21.60 3.23 3.25
N LYS A 106 22.59 2.72 2.56
CA LYS A 106 22.98 3.15 1.21
C LYS A 106 22.76 2.02 0.24
N ILE A 107 22.11 2.33 -0.89
CA ILE A 107 21.89 1.38 -1.97
C ILE A 107 22.48 2.00 -3.23
N GLN A 108 23.30 1.25 -3.95
CA GLN A 108 23.74 1.58 -5.30
C GLN A 108 23.23 0.51 -6.23
N GLY A 109 22.53 0.90 -7.27
CA GLY A 109 21.84 0.00 -8.19
C GLY A 109 22.24 0.23 -9.65
N LYS A 110 22.11 -0.83 -10.46
CA LYS A 110 22.22 -0.83 -11.92
C LYS A 110 21.10 -1.68 -12.48
N THR A 111 20.22 -1.10 -13.28
CA THR A 111 19.05 -1.80 -13.82
C THR A 111 18.95 -1.65 -15.32
N ASP A 112 18.79 -2.77 -16.02
CA ASP A 112 18.48 -2.87 -17.45
C ASP A 112 17.30 -3.83 -17.61
N LYS A 113 16.09 -3.30 -17.64
CA LYS A 113 14.86 -4.12 -17.73
C LYS A 113 14.78 -4.89 -19.05
N SER A 114 15.29 -4.33 -20.13
CA SER A 114 15.24 -4.96 -21.46
C SER A 114 16.06 -6.24 -21.50
N ASN A 115 17.17 -6.29 -20.77
CA ASN A 115 18.04 -7.45 -20.63
C ASN A 115 17.82 -8.22 -19.31
N LYS A 116 16.76 -7.87 -18.57
CA LYS A 116 16.44 -8.47 -17.26
C LYS A 116 17.62 -8.48 -16.29
N TYR A 117 18.43 -7.43 -16.32
CA TYR A 117 19.57 -7.25 -15.43
C TYR A 117 19.22 -6.27 -14.31
N ASP A 118 19.49 -6.67 -13.07
CA ASP A 118 19.38 -5.81 -11.90
C ASP A 118 20.48 -6.14 -10.89
N TYR A 119 21.20 -5.13 -10.44
CA TYR A 119 22.25 -5.25 -9.45
C TYR A 119 22.06 -4.22 -8.35
N LYS A 120 22.15 -4.64 -7.10
CA LYS A 120 22.05 -3.75 -5.92
C LYS A 120 23.21 -4.05 -4.96
N ASP A 121 23.95 -3.02 -4.58
CA ASP A 121 24.92 -3.01 -3.49
C ASP A 121 24.26 -2.27 -2.30
N ILE A 122 23.90 -3.01 -1.26
CA ILE A 122 23.14 -2.53 -0.09
C ILE A 122 24.10 -2.51 1.10
N ARG A 123 24.29 -1.34 1.70
CA ARG A 123 25.18 -1.14 2.83
C ARG A 123 24.44 -0.54 4.01
N LEU A 124 24.62 -1.16 5.17
CA LEU A 124 24.22 -0.59 6.45
C LEU A 124 25.45 0.05 7.08
N LEU A 125 25.35 1.34 7.37
CA LEU A 125 26.40 2.08 8.05
C LEU A 125 25.91 2.47 9.45
N ASN A 126 26.84 2.51 10.41
CA ASN A 126 26.60 3.09 11.73
C ASN A 126 27.77 4.06 12.04
N ASN A 127 27.45 5.32 12.36
CA ASN A 127 28.45 6.40 12.45
C ASN A 127 29.35 6.51 11.21
N ASP A 128 28.73 6.37 10.01
CA ASP A 128 29.40 6.36 8.71
C ASP A 128 30.40 5.18 8.47
N GLU A 129 30.52 4.24 9.41
CA GLU A 129 31.28 3.00 9.22
C GLU A 129 30.39 1.88 8.67
N GLU A 130 30.86 1.18 7.64
CA GLU A 130 30.18 0.03 7.07
C GLU A 130 30.07 -1.10 8.11
N THR A 131 28.85 -1.50 8.41
CA THR A 131 28.54 -2.53 9.41
C THR A 131 28.08 -3.82 8.73
N LEU A 132 27.35 -3.70 7.61
CA LEU A 132 26.87 -4.83 6.82
C LEU A 132 26.88 -4.45 5.34
N LYS A 133 27.30 -5.37 4.49
CA LYS A 133 27.18 -5.26 3.04
C LYS A 133 26.49 -6.49 2.47
N LEU A 134 25.46 -6.27 1.69
CA LEU A 134 24.71 -7.28 0.94
C LEU A 134 24.69 -6.86 -0.53
N GLU A 135 25.00 -7.79 -1.41
CA GLU A 135 24.83 -7.59 -2.85
C GLU A 135 23.75 -8.54 -3.38
N TYR A 136 22.90 -8.00 -4.20
CA TYR A 136 21.87 -8.71 -4.95
C TYR A 136 22.18 -8.57 -6.44
N ILE A 137 21.95 -9.63 -7.20
CA ILE A 137 22.06 -9.61 -8.66
C ILE A 137 20.95 -10.46 -9.27
N ARG A 138 20.36 -9.94 -10.33
CA ARG A 138 19.55 -10.67 -11.29
C ARG A 138 20.25 -10.60 -12.63
N ASP A 139 20.44 -11.74 -13.26
CA ASP A 139 20.98 -11.89 -14.61
C ASP A 139 20.05 -12.83 -15.38
N ASP A 140 19.16 -12.27 -16.21
CA ASP A 140 18.02 -12.92 -16.84
C ASP A 140 17.08 -13.61 -15.81
N ASN A 141 17.09 -14.94 -15.76
CA ASN A 141 16.24 -15.74 -14.84
C ASN A 141 17.01 -16.23 -13.61
N ILE A 142 18.28 -15.90 -13.47
CA ILE A 142 19.13 -16.29 -12.35
C ILE A 142 19.15 -15.15 -11.33
N TYR A 143 18.90 -15.49 -10.07
CA TYR A 143 18.92 -14.58 -8.92
C TYR A 143 20.06 -14.96 -8.01
N GLY A 144 20.82 -13.98 -7.56
CA GLY A 144 21.98 -14.20 -6.71
C GLY A 144 22.05 -13.22 -5.55
N ILE A 145 22.52 -13.69 -4.42
CA ILE A 145 22.86 -12.88 -3.25
C ILE A 145 24.29 -13.15 -2.83
N ARG A 146 24.96 -12.13 -2.32
CA ARG A 146 26.32 -12.25 -1.77
C ARG A 146 26.43 -11.38 -0.51
N PHE A 147 26.86 -12.01 0.57
CA PHE A 147 27.39 -11.32 1.73
C PHE A 147 28.91 -11.36 1.62
N SER A 148 29.51 -10.32 1.05
CA SER A 148 30.95 -10.31 0.69
C SER A 148 31.88 -10.62 1.87
N ASP A 149 31.45 -10.30 3.09
CA ASP A 149 32.19 -10.59 4.34
C ASP A 149 32.12 -12.06 4.76
N LEU A 150 31.12 -12.81 4.29
CA LEU A 150 30.86 -14.19 4.68
C LEU A 150 31.20 -15.17 3.58
N TYR A 151 30.89 -14.79 2.35
CA TYR A 151 31.06 -15.69 1.20
C TYR A 151 31.46 -14.89 -0.05
N LYS A 152 32.53 -15.33 -0.72
CA LYS A 152 33.11 -14.57 -1.84
C LYS A 152 32.29 -14.68 -3.14
N GLN A 153 31.54 -15.76 -3.30
CA GLN A 153 30.73 -16.04 -4.49
C GLN A 153 29.27 -15.66 -4.26
N TYR A 154 28.55 -15.36 -5.33
CA TYR A 154 27.10 -15.25 -5.29
C TYR A 154 26.47 -16.61 -5.08
N LEU A 155 25.54 -16.72 -4.16
CA LEU A 155 24.66 -17.88 -4.01
C LEU A 155 23.48 -17.63 -4.94
N THR A 156 23.33 -18.46 -5.97
CA THR A 156 22.37 -18.24 -7.06
C THR A 156 21.35 -19.36 -7.17
N THR A 157 20.19 -19.06 -7.72
CA THR A 157 19.14 -20.03 -8.09
C THR A 157 18.38 -19.52 -9.30
N GLU A 158 17.81 -20.42 -10.09
CA GLU A 158 16.84 -20.06 -11.12
C GLU A 158 15.48 -19.73 -10.48
N ASN A 159 14.79 -18.74 -11.03
CA ASN A 159 13.51 -18.28 -10.44
C ASN A 159 12.40 -19.36 -10.47
N THR A 160 12.48 -20.28 -11.41
CA THR A 160 11.51 -21.38 -11.56
C THR A 160 11.68 -22.50 -10.55
N ASP A 161 12.84 -22.59 -9.89
CA ASP A 161 13.23 -23.75 -9.08
C ASP A 161 13.19 -23.47 -7.56
N ILE A 162 12.56 -22.37 -7.16
CA ILE A 162 12.56 -21.90 -5.76
C ILE A 162 11.90 -22.91 -4.82
N LYS A 163 10.76 -23.50 -5.21
CA LYS A 163 10.09 -24.50 -4.36
C LYS A 163 10.95 -25.75 -4.19
N ASP A 164 11.63 -26.19 -5.23
CA ASP A 164 12.52 -27.33 -5.18
C ASP A 164 13.74 -27.04 -4.30
N LEU A 165 14.31 -25.84 -4.43
CA LEU A 165 15.37 -25.37 -3.54
C LEU A 165 14.91 -25.39 -2.07
N LEU A 166 13.77 -24.81 -1.76
CA LEU A 166 13.22 -24.76 -0.41
C LEU A 166 12.96 -26.17 0.16
N ARG A 167 12.44 -27.07 -0.66
CA ARG A 167 12.25 -28.49 -0.31
C ARG A 167 13.58 -29.18 0.02
N ASN A 168 14.62 -28.92 -0.78
CA ASN A 168 15.95 -29.49 -0.60
C ASN A 168 16.65 -28.98 0.67
N ILE A 169 16.37 -27.74 1.10
CA ILE A 169 16.90 -27.22 2.37
C ILE A 169 16.04 -27.58 3.59
N GLY A 170 14.91 -28.30 3.42
CA GLY A 170 14.17 -28.91 4.50
C GLY A 170 12.81 -28.29 4.82
N TYR A 171 12.23 -27.47 3.92
CA TYR A 171 10.85 -27.01 4.08
C TYR A 171 9.87 -28.15 3.76
N GLU A 172 8.85 -28.29 4.59
CA GLU A 172 7.78 -29.29 4.43
C GLU A 172 6.76 -28.82 3.37
N GLU A 173 6.10 -29.76 2.70
CA GLU A 173 5.11 -29.47 1.64
C GLU A 173 3.97 -28.54 2.13
N GLU A 174 3.56 -28.67 3.39
CA GLU A 174 2.54 -27.79 3.98
C GLU A 174 3.00 -26.33 4.03
N GLN A 175 4.29 -26.08 4.26
CA GLN A 175 4.88 -24.74 4.27
C GLN A 175 5.01 -24.17 2.86
N LEU A 176 5.12 -25.04 1.85
CA LEU A 176 5.29 -24.67 0.44
C LEU A 176 3.97 -24.41 -0.30
N GLN A 177 2.82 -24.82 0.26
CA GLN A 177 1.52 -24.76 -0.42
C GLN A 177 1.16 -23.36 -0.94
N ASN A 178 1.41 -22.33 -0.15
CA ASN A 178 1.05 -20.95 -0.48
C ASN A 178 2.28 -20.09 -0.82
N ILE A 179 3.42 -20.71 -1.12
CA ILE A 179 4.59 -20.03 -1.65
C ILE A 179 4.45 -19.95 -3.17
N PRO A 180 4.64 -18.78 -3.81
CA PRO A 180 4.59 -18.67 -5.26
C PRO A 180 5.68 -19.52 -5.92
N ASP A 181 5.42 -19.99 -7.14
CA ASP A 181 6.37 -20.82 -7.89
C ASP A 181 7.63 -20.05 -8.28
N SER A 182 7.53 -18.72 -8.34
CA SER A 182 8.63 -17.82 -8.67
C SER A 182 8.65 -16.59 -7.77
N ILE A 183 9.81 -15.98 -7.59
CA ILE A 183 9.95 -14.69 -6.90
C ILE A 183 9.26 -13.59 -7.72
N ILE A 184 8.39 -12.84 -7.06
CA ILE A 184 7.75 -11.66 -7.63
C ILE A 184 8.66 -10.47 -7.35
N LEU A 185 9.10 -9.79 -8.39
CA LEU A 185 9.96 -8.61 -8.26
C LEU A 185 9.16 -7.38 -7.87
N ASP A 186 9.80 -6.41 -7.23
CA ASP A 186 9.16 -5.16 -6.83
C ASP A 186 8.58 -4.40 -8.05
N GLU A 187 9.21 -4.47 -9.19
CA GLU A 187 8.74 -3.90 -10.46
C GLU A 187 7.44 -4.55 -10.97
N ASP A 188 7.21 -5.83 -10.67
CA ASP A 188 6.02 -6.57 -11.07
C ASP A 188 4.87 -6.42 -10.05
N ILE A 189 5.16 -6.02 -8.82
CA ILE A 189 4.17 -5.91 -7.74
C ILE A 189 3.05 -4.95 -8.14
N LEU A 190 3.40 -3.74 -8.55
CA LEU A 190 2.42 -2.72 -8.94
C LEU A 190 1.58 -3.17 -10.14
N SER A 191 2.21 -3.77 -11.15
CA SER A 191 1.50 -4.27 -12.34
C SER A 191 0.50 -5.38 -12.00
N ARG A 192 0.83 -6.24 -11.04
CA ARG A 192 -0.03 -7.35 -10.59
C ARG A 192 -1.23 -6.90 -9.76
N ILE A 193 -1.05 -5.89 -8.88
CA ILE A 193 -2.11 -5.42 -7.99
C ILE A 193 -2.94 -4.29 -8.59
N LYS A 194 -2.39 -3.54 -9.53
CA LYS A 194 -3.09 -2.44 -10.21
C LYS A 194 -4.18 -3.00 -11.12
N PHE A 195 -5.34 -2.35 -11.12
CA PHE A 195 -6.38 -2.63 -12.09
C PHE A 195 -6.04 -1.97 -13.43
N SER A 196 -6.17 -2.71 -14.53
CA SER A 196 -6.10 -2.14 -15.87
C SER A 196 -7.36 -1.31 -16.17
N ASP A 197 -7.31 -0.42 -17.16
CA ASP A 197 -8.47 0.37 -17.57
C ASP A 197 -9.66 -0.49 -18.01
N ASP A 198 -9.41 -1.65 -18.66
CA ASP A 198 -10.42 -2.62 -19.05
C ASP A 198 -11.07 -3.30 -17.82
N GLU A 199 -10.28 -3.72 -16.83
CA GLU A 199 -10.78 -4.28 -15.57
C GLU A 199 -11.62 -3.27 -14.81
N VAL A 200 -11.13 -2.01 -14.71
CA VAL A 200 -11.86 -0.90 -14.10
C VAL A 200 -13.21 -0.71 -14.80
N GLY A 201 -13.23 -0.63 -16.14
CA GLY A 201 -14.47 -0.47 -16.90
C GLY A 201 -15.47 -1.63 -16.73
N LYS A 202 -14.99 -2.88 -16.62
CA LYS A 202 -15.85 -4.06 -16.38
C LYS A 202 -16.45 -4.02 -14.97
N LEU A 203 -15.65 -3.74 -13.96
CA LEU A 203 -16.14 -3.60 -12.58
C LEU A 203 -17.14 -2.47 -12.46
N GLU A 204 -16.83 -1.33 -13.06
CA GLU A 204 -17.70 -0.16 -13.12
C GLU A 204 -19.07 -0.52 -13.68
N ASN A 205 -19.14 -1.09 -14.87
CA ASN A 205 -20.40 -1.46 -15.50
C ASN A 205 -21.19 -2.46 -14.66
N LYS A 206 -20.52 -3.50 -14.11
CA LYS A 206 -21.15 -4.55 -13.31
C LYS A 206 -21.82 -3.98 -12.05
N TYR A 207 -21.08 -3.20 -11.28
CA TYR A 207 -21.59 -2.66 -10.01
C TYR A 207 -22.58 -1.51 -10.21
N LEU A 208 -22.43 -0.72 -11.31
CA LEU A 208 -23.39 0.29 -11.70
C LEU A 208 -24.77 -0.32 -11.95
N GLU A 209 -24.82 -1.34 -12.81
CA GLU A 209 -26.08 -2.00 -13.12
C GLU A 209 -26.70 -2.62 -11.87
N LEU A 210 -25.91 -3.18 -10.97
CA LEU A 210 -26.40 -3.72 -9.70
C LEU A 210 -27.08 -2.64 -8.85
N ILE A 211 -26.49 -1.45 -8.73
CA ILE A 211 -27.08 -0.35 -7.98
C ILE A 211 -28.34 0.16 -8.66
N LYS A 212 -28.34 0.37 -9.97
CA LYS A 212 -29.51 0.81 -10.74
C LYS A 212 -30.70 -0.14 -10.61
N GLN A 213 -30.46 -1.44 -10.64
CA GLN A 213 -31.51 -2.46 -10.50
C GLN A 213 -32.15 -2.47 -9.09
N ASN A 214 -31.46 -1.87 -8.10
CA ASN A 214 -31.93 -1.82 -6.71
C ASN A 214 -32.34 -0.42 -6.25
N THR A 215 -32.44 0.54 -7.17
CA THR A 215 -32.89 1.91 -6.91
C THR A 215 -34.08 2.27 -7.81
N SER A 216 -34.89 3.23 -7.37
CA SER A 216 -36.01 3.79 -8.16
C SER A 216 -35.91 5.31 -8.18
N LYS A 217 -36.58 5.94 -9.17
CA LYS A 217 -36.49 7.41 -9.40
C LYS A 217 -36.87 8.25 -8.20
N GLU A 218 -37.79 7.75 -7.39
CA GLU A 218 -38.31 8.42 -6.19
C GLU A 218 -37.25 8.53 -5.09
N MET A 219 -36.20 7.73 -5.16
CA MET A 219 -35.08 7.80 -4.19
C MET A 219 -34.13 8.97 -4.48
N PHE A 220 -34.23 9.59 -5.68
CA PHE A 220 -33.30 10.62 -6.13
C PHE A 220 -33.88 12.02 -6.01
N GLU A 221 -33.07 12.96 -5.47
CA GLU A 221 -33.40 14.36 -5.29
C GLU A 221 -32.31 15.25 -5.88
N LYS A 222 -32.68 16.44 -6.37
CA LYS A 222 -31.75 17.51 -6.76
C LYS A 222 -31.89 18.68 -5.81
N GLN A 223 -30.79 19.12 -5.24
CA GLN A 223 -30.68 20.31 -4.40
C GLN A 223 -29.74 21.33 -5.09
N ALA A 224 -30.30 22.41 -5.61
CA ALA A 224 -29.55 23.44 -6.30
C ALA A 224 -28.92 24.43 -5.31
N ASN A 225 -27.87 25.13 -5.75
CA ASN A 225 -27.22 26.25 -5.04
C ASN A 225 -26.75 25.90 -3.62
N GLN A 226 -26.16 24.74 -3.46
CA GLN A 226 -25.52 24.34 -2.21
C GLN A 226 -24.12 24.95 -2.14
N THR A 227 -23.68 25.34 -0.94
CA THR A 227 -22.32 25.78 -0.70
C THR A 227 -21.64 24.83 0.25
N ILE A 228 -20.50 24.28 -0.18
CA ILE A 228 -19.68 23.37 0.64
C ILE A 228 -18.27 23.93 0.80
N THR A 229 -17.56 23.49 1.83
CA THR A 229 -16.14 23.81 2.01
C THR A 229 -15.29 22.61 1.61
N VAL A 230 -14.39 22.81 0.64
CA VAL A 230 -13.40 21.80 0.20
C VAL A 230 -12.03 22.45 0.23
N ASN A 231 -11.06 21.82 0.90
CA ASN A 231 -9.71 22.38 1.08
C ASN A 231 -9.73 23.86 1.52
N GLU A 232 -10.51 24.17 2.57
CA GLU A 232 -10.67 25.51 3.13
C GLU A 232 -11.29 26.56 2.18
N LYS A 233 -11.69 26.13 0.96
CA LYS A 233 -12.32 27.01 -0.04
C LYS A 233 -13.83 26.77 -0.06
N SER A 234 -14.61 27.86 -0.11
CA SER A 234 -16.05 27.80 -0.31
C SER A 234 -16.36 27.53 -1.79
N VAL A 235 -17.12 26.50 -2.09
CA VAL A 235 -17.46 26.07 -3.45
C VAL A 235 -18.99 26.04 -3.59
N ALA A 236 -19.51 26.77 -4.57
CA ALA A 236 -20.93 26.71 -4.93
C ALA A 236 -21.19 25.45 -5.78
N THR A 237 -22.19 24.68 -5.46
CA THR A 237 -22.46 23.38 -6.06
C THR A 237 -23.93 23.13 -6.31
N ASN A 238 -24.25 22.17 -7.19
CA ASN A 238 -25.52 21.45 -7.17
C ASN A 238 -25.28 20.09 -6.49
N ALA A 239 -26.21 19.67 -5.67
CA ALA A 239 -26.17 18.36 -5.03
C ALA A 239 -27.21 17.41 -5.63
N TYR A 240 -26.78 16.19 -5.92
CA TYR A 240 -27.64 15.10 -6.37
C TYR A 240 -27.62 14.03 -5.27
N VAL A 241 -28.79 13.73 -4.71
CA VAL A 241 -28.95 12.94 -3.50
C VAL A 241 -29.67 11.63 -3.83
N LEU A 242 -29.10 10.52 -3.40
CA LEU A 242 -29.77 9.23 -3.31
C LEU A 242 -30.14 8.96 -1.83
N ASN A 243 -31.43 8.91 -1.56
CA ASN A 243 -31.98 8.62 -0.24
C ASN A 243 -32.27 7.11 -0.11
N LEU A 244 -31.69 6.46 0.87
CA LEU A 244 -31.86 5.04 1.13
C LEU A 244 -32.42 4.81 2.53
N THR A 245 -33.45 3.96 2.62
CA THR A 245 -33.84 3.38 3.90
C THR A 245 -32.81 2.37 4.35
N LYS A 246 -32.82 2.00 5.61
CA LYS A 246 -31.96 0.96 6.17
C LYS A 246 -32.04 -0.36 5.39
N GLU A 247 -33.24 -0.78 5.07
CA GLU A 247 -33.49 -2.02 4.34
C GLU A 247 -32.92 -1.96 2.92
N GLN A 248 -33.13 -0.85 2.20
CA GLN A 248 -32.59 -0.64 0.85
C GLN A 248 -31.08 -0.63 0.86
N LEU A 249 -30.47 0.08 1.80
CA LEU A 249 -29.02 0.10 1.96
C LEU A 249 -28.47 -1.32 2.22
N ASN A 250 -29.04 -2.03 3.19
CA ASN A 250 -28.60 -3.38 3.53
C ASN A 250 -28.73 -4.34 2.34
N ASN A 251 -29.83 -4.26 1.59
CA ASN A 251 -30.03 -5.09 0.40
C ASN A 251 -28.98 -4.82 -0.67
N ILE A 252 -28.71 -3.55 -0.99
CA ILE A 252 -27.65 -3.16 -1.95
C ILE A 252 -26.29 -3.64 -1.45
N TYR A 253 -26.00 -3.46 -0.16
CA TYR A 253 -24.74 -3.82 0.45
C TYR A 253 -24.47 -5.33 0.40
N ILE A 254 -25.48 -6.15 0.77
CA ILE A 254 -25.40 -7.62 0.66
C ILE A 254 -25.12 -8.04 -0.77
N LYS A 255 -25.85 -7.50 -1.76
CA LYS A 255 -25.65 -7.84 -3.16
C LYS A 255 -24.26 -7.45 -3.68
N ILE A 256 -23.72 -6.31 -3.26
CA ILE A 256 -22.34 -5.92 -3.58
C ILE A 256 -21.37 -6.94 -2.99
N LEU A 257 -21.51 -7.30 -1.72
CA LEU A 257 -20.64 -8.25 -1.03
C LEU A 257 -20.69 -9.66 -1.67
N GLU A 258 -21.88 -10.13 -2.02
CA GLU A 258 -22.06 -11.41 -2.74
C GLU A 258 -21.37 -11.38 -4.10
N ASN A 259 -21.51 -10.28 -4.85
CA ASN A 259 -20.83 -10.14 -6.12
C ASN A 259 -19.31 -10.07 -6.01
N ILE A 260 -18.76 -9.42 -4.96
CA ILE A 260 -17.31 -9.36 -4.70
C ILE A 260 -16.73 -10.76 -4.45
N LYS A 261 -17.48 -11.63 -3.77
CA LYS A 261 -17.04 -13.02 -3.50
C LYS A 261 -16.82 -13.85 -4.76
N GLU A 262 -17.51 -13.52 -5.84
CA GLU A 262 -17.50 -14.25 -7.11
C GLU A 262 -16.82 -13.47 -8.24
N ASP A 263 -16.31 -12.27 -7.93
CA ASP A 263 -15.70 -11.40 -8.93
C ASP A 263 -14.25 -11.83 -9.21
N GLU A 264 -14.05 -12.48 -10.36
CA GLU A 264 -12.74 -13.00 -10.77
C GLU A 264 -11.67 -11.91 -10.85
N ILE A 265 -12.04 -10.68 -11.25
CA ILE A 265 -11.10 -9.57 -11.33
C ILE A 265 -10.60 -9.19 -9.92
N ILE A 266 -11.52 -9.04 -8.97
CA ILE A 266 -11.18 -8.71 -7.58
C ILE A 266 -10.40 -9.86 -6.94
N LEU A 267 -10.88 -11.11 -7.10
CA LEU A 267 -10.25 -12.28 -6.50
C LEU A 267 -8.83 -12.50 -7.04
N SER A 268 -8.59 -12.28 -8.33
CA SER A 268 -7.24 -12.39 -8.90
C SER A 268 -6.27 -11.36 -8.31
N LYS A 269 -6.74 -10.13 -8.02
CA LYS A 269 -5.89 -9.13 -7.35
C LYS A 269 -5.60 -9.52 -5.89
N ILE A 270 -6.57 -10.12 -5.20
CA ILE A 270 -6.37 -10.64 -3.83
C ILE A 270 -5.35 -11.79 -3.85
N GLU A 271 -5.41 -12.70 -4.81
CA GLU A 271 -4.43 -13.77 -5.00
C GLU A 271 -3.03 -13.22 -5.28
N ASN A 272 -2.91 -12.22 -6.16
CA ASN A 272 -1.64 -11.54 -6.40
C ASN A 272 -1.05 -10.89 -5.13
N ILE A 273 -1.89 -10.25 -4.31
CA ILE A 273 -1.47 -9.70 -3.01
C ILE A 273 -1.04 -10.83 -2.06
N GLN A 274 -1.76 -11.94 -2.04
CA GLN A 274 -1.41 -13.13 -1.25
C GLN A 274 -0.04 -13.67 -1.62
N ASP A 275 0.24 -13.80 -2.92
CA ASP A 275 1.53 -14.26 -3.42
C ASP A 275 2.67 -13.35 -2.95
N ILE A 276 2.48 -12.03 -3.05
CA ILE A 276 3.46 -11.03 -2.58
C ILE A 276 3.70 -11.14 -1.06
N VAL A 277 2.63 -11.29 -0.28
CA VAL A 277 2.72 -11.43 1.18
C VAL A 277 3.39 -12.73 1.57
N ASN A 278 3.05 -13.82 0.89
CA ASN A 278 3.63 -15.13 1.16
C ASN A 278 5.09 -15.22 0.75
N GLN A 279 5.49 -14.55 -0.33
CA GLN A 279 6.91 -14.41 -0.69
C GLN A 279 7.73 -13.75 0.43
N LYS A 280 7.21 -12.72 1.09
CA LYS A 280 7.87 -12.09 2.25
C LYS A 280 7.98 -13.05 3.44
N ASN A 281 7.01 -13.96 3.60
CA ASN A 281 7.02 -14.96 4.66
C ASN A 281 8.12 -16.04 4.47
N ILE A 282 8.59 -16.28 3.25
CA ILE A 282 9.76 -17.14 2.99
C ILE A 282 10.98 -16.60 3.74
N ILE A 283 11.19 -15.28 3.69
CA ILE A 283 12.33 -14.61 4.33
C ILE A 283 12.22 -14.62 5.85
N SER A 284 11.00 -14.56 6.39
CA SER A 284 10.73 -14.46 7.83
C SER A 284 10.47 -15.82 8.51
N ILE A 285 10.51 -16.96 7.78
CA ILE A 285 10.16 -18.29 8.29
C ILE A 285 8.76 -18.29 8.95
N GLY A 286 7.85 -17.49 8.40
CA GLY A 286 6.47 -17.35 8.86
C GLY A 286 5.54 -18.37 8.19
N ASN A 287 4.36 -18.58 8.81
CA ASN A 287 3.31 -19.39 8.19
C ASN A 287 2.71 -18.64 6.99
N SER A 288 2.45 -19.36 5.91
CA SER A 288 1.71 -18.85 4.76
C SER A 288 0.31 -18.36 5.17
N ILE A 289 -0.18 -17.36 4.47
CA ILE A 289 -1.48 -16.74 4.73
C ILE A 289 -2.38 -17.01 3.54
N ASP A 290 -3.52 -17.64 3.74
CA ASP A 290 -4.60 -17.66 2.76
C ASP A 290 -5.45 -16.38 2.92
N LEU A 291 -5.09 -15.37 2.12
CA LEU A 291 -5.75 -14.08 2.14
C LEU A 291 -7.13 -14.15 1.48
N LYS A 292 -7.28 -14.94 0.41
CA LYS A 292 -8.54 -15.11 -0.32
C LYS A 292 -9.61 -15.73 0.58
N GLU A 293 -9.29 -16.84 1.25
CA GLU A 293 -10.19 -17.46 2.22
C GLU A 293 -10.57 -16.50 3.35
N LYS A 294 -9.61 -15.77 3.88
CA LYS A 294 -9.87 -14.77 4.93
C LYS A 294 -10.81 -13.66 4.46
N VAL A 295 -10.66 -13.17 3.24
CA VAL A 295 -11.55 -12.14 2.67
C VAL A 295 -12.95 -12.71 2.50
N ILE A 296 -13.11 -13.90 1.92
CA ILE A 296 -14.41 -14.56 1.74
C ILE A 296 -15.10 -14.78 3.08
N ASN A 297 -14.40 -15.38 4.06
CA ASN A 297 -14.95 -15.61 5.41
C ASN A 297 -15.35 -14.31 6.12
N THR A 298 -14.61 -13.24 5.85
CA THR A 298 -14.92 -11.92 6.38
C THR A 298 -16.19 -11.35 5.75
N ILE A 299 -16.34 -11.49 4.43
CA ILE A 299 -17.54 -11.07 3.70
C ILE A 299 -18.76 -11.86 4.21
N ASP A 300 -18.65 -13.19 4.33
CA ASP A 300 -19.75 -14.04 4.83
C ASP A 300 -20.16 -13.66 6.26
N SER A 301 -19.17 -13.44 7.14
CA SER A 301 -19.43 -12.96 8.49
C SER A 301 -20.13 -11.59 8.48
N THR A 302 -19.77 -10.71 7.56
CA THR A 302 -20.37 -9.37 7.42
C THR A 302 -21.82 -9.48 6.93
N ILE A 303 -22.08 -10.29 5.90
CA ILE A 303 -23.44 -10.55 5.39
C ILE A 303 -24.31 -11.13 6.52
N GLN A 304 -23.79 -12.12 7.26
CA GLN A 304 -24.51 -12.70 8.39
C GLN A 304 -24.84 -11.66 9.47
N GLN A 305 -23.93 -10.76 9.79
CA GLN A 305 -24.15 -9.70 10.77
C GLN A 305 -25.18 -8.69 10.27
N ILE A 306 -25.18 -8.32 8.99
CA ILE A 306 -26.17 -7.45 8.38
C ILE A 306 -27.57 -8.09 8.54
N ASN A 307 -27.69 -9.37 8.20
CA ASN A 307 -28.95 -10.11 8.29
C ASN A 307 -29.47 -10.26 9.73
N GLN A 308 -28.58 -10.46 10.70
CA GLN A 308 -28.94 -10.67 12.10
C GLN A 308 -29.22 -9.38 12.86
N ASN A 309 -28.42 -8.34 12.63
CA ASN A 309 -28.44 -7.14 13.46
C ASN A 309 -28.99 -5.92 12.73
N ASN A 310 -29.37 -6.08 11.46
CA ASN A 310 -29.87 -4.98 10.67
C ASN A 310 -28.91 -3.78 10.79
N ILE A 311 -27.65 -3.97 10.37
CA ILE A 311 -26.59 -2.96 10.49
C ILE A 311 -26.95 -1.74 9.64
N GLY A 312 -26.83 -0.55 10.19
CA GLY A 312 -27.10 0.71 9.51
C GLY A 312 -28.11 1.57 10.28
N ASN A 313 -28.14 2.83 9.93
CA ASN A 313 -29.05 3.80 10.52
C ASN A 313 -30.38 3.82 9.77
N GLU A 314 -31.41 4.45 10.35
CA GLU A 314 -32.75 4.49 9.76
C GLU A 314 -32.78 5.13 8.37
N GLN A 315 -31.86 6.06 8.08
CA GLN A 315 -31.69 6.69 6.77
C GLN A 315 -30.22 6.89 6.45
N THR A 316 -29.85 6.65 5.18
CA THR A 316 -28.53 7.00 4.63
C THR A 316 -28.72 7.79 3.35
N LYS A 317 -27.93 8.85 3.19
CA LYS A 317 -27.87 9.65 1.97
C LYS A 317 -26.53 9.48 1.31
N ILE A 318 -26.54 9.27 0.00
CA ILE A 318 -25.36 9.40 -0.83
C ILE A 318 -25.53 10.68 -1.64
N ILE A 319 -24.60 11.61 -1.50
CA ILE A 319 -24.72 12.95 -2.07
C ILE A 319 -23.53 13.21 -2.97
N VAL A 320 -23.78 13.60 -4.20
CA VAL A 320 -22.75 14.01 -5.15
C VAL A 320 -22.87 15.52 -5.37
N TYR A 321 -21.83 16.25 -5.04
CA TYR A 321 -21.72 17.69 -5.23
C TYR A 321 -20.99 18.01 -6.51
N GLU A 322 -21.63 18.71 -7.41
CA GLU A 322 -21.14 19.10 -8.72
C GLU A 322 -20.88 20.60 -8.78
N ASN A 323 -19.75 21.00 -9.36
CA ASN A 323 -19.42 22.35 -9.73
C ASN A 323 -18.88 22.37 -11.16
N GLN A 324 -19.47 23.18 -12.05
CA GLN A 324 -19.04 23.39 -13.43
C GLN A 324 -18.81 22.08 -14.23
N GLY A 325 -19.66 21.08 -14.03
CA GLY A 325 -19.58 19.80 -14.72
C GLY A 325 -18.60 18.79 -14.12
N GLN A 326 -17.97 19.11 -12.98
CA GLN A 326 -17.06 18.22 -12.26
C GLN A 326 -17.62 17.86 -10.89
N THR A 327 -17.34 16.65 -10.43
CA THR A 327 -17.64 16.26 -9.06
C THR A 327 -16.54 16.77 -8.13
N VAL A 328 -16.95 17.56 -7.12
CA VAL A 328 -16.04 18.14 -6.14
C VAL A 328 -16.11 17.45 -4.79
N ARG A 329 -17.24 16.79 -4.48
CA ARG A 329 -17.40 15.94 -3.28
C ARG A 329 -18.40 14.83 -3.55
N THR A 330 -18.10 13.64 -3.04
CA THR A 330 -19.08 12.59 -2.81
C THR A 330 -19.17 12.34 -1.31
N SER A 331 -20.39 12.40 -0.76
CA SER A 331 -20.64 12.24 0.67
C SER A 331 -21.57 11.05 0.92
N ILE A 332 -21.29 10.26 1.95
CA ILE A 332 -22.19 9.25 2.50
C ILE A 332 -22.53 9.68 3.92
N GLN A 333 -23.80 9.99 4.18
CA GLN A 333 -24.26 10.52 5.45
C GLN A 333 -25.28 9.56 6.09
N GLY A 334 -24.95 9.09 7.29
CA GLY A 334 -25.88 8.41 8.19
C GLY A 334 -26.25 9.32 9.36
N VAL A 335 -26.93 8.77 10.37
CA VAL A 335 -27.35 9.55 11.56
C VAL A 335 -26.14 9.97 12.41
N ASP A 336 -25.17 9.10 12.57
CA ASP A 336 -24.02 9.30 13.46
C ASP A 336 -22.66 9.26 12.73
N TYR A 337 -22.66 9.15 11.41
CA TYR A 337 -21.42 9.11 10.63
C TYR A 337 -21.55 9.89 9.33
N GLU A 338 -20.42 10.37 8.86
CA GLU A 338 -20.23 11.00 7.55
C GLU A 338 -18.91 10.56 6.94
N VAL A 339 -18.97 10.20 5.66
CA VAL A 339 -17.79 9.91 4.84
C VAL A 339 -17.78 10.88 3.67
N ASN A 340 -16.69 11.63 3.52
CA ASN A 340 -16.52 12.56 2.40
C ASN A 340 -15.31 12.17 1.57
N LEU A 341 -15.47 12.24 0.26
CA LEU A 341 -14.42 12.13 -0.74
C LEU A 341 -14.41 13.42 -1.55
N ASP A 342 -13.40 14.24 -1.33
CA ASP A 342 -13.24 15.57 -1.90
C ASP A 342 -12.20 15.59 -3.01
N PHE A 343 -12.48 16.31 -4.09
CA PHE A 343 -11.58 16.51 -5.20
C PHE A 343 -11.53 17.99 -5.60
N LEU A 344 -10.35 18.52 -5.82
CA LEU A 344 -10.15 19.79 -6.52
C LEU A 344 -8.95 19.66 -7.44
N GLN A 345 -9.09 20.12 -8.66
CA GLN A 345 -7.98 20.28 -9.59
C GLN A 345 -8.00 21.68 -10.15
N ASN A 346 -6.88 22.37 -10.09
CA ASN A 346 -6.72 23.72 -10.63
C ASN A 346 -5.32 23.86 -11.25
N GLY A 347 -5.24 23.62 -12.56
CA GLY A 347 -3.96 23.59 -13.26
C GLY A 347 -3.04 22.47 -12.74
N GLU A 348 -1.87 22.85 -12.22
CA GLU A 348 -0.87 21.93 -11.66
C GLU A 348 -1.14 21.57 -10.17
N GLU A 349 -2.16 22.17 -9.56
CA GLU A 349 -2.53 21.85 -8.18
C GLU A 349 -3.65 20.81 -8.18
N GLY A 350 -3.40 19.67 -7.54
CA GLY A 350 -4.37 18.62 -7.30
C GLY A 350 -4.62 18.41 -5.79
N PHE A 351 -5.85 18.14 -5.44
CA PHE A 351 -6.27 17.85 -4.08
C PHE A 351 -7.24 16.68 -4.07
N LEU A 352 -6.94 15.69 -3.25
CA LEU A 352 -7.82 14.58 -2.93
C LEU A 352 -7.88 14.43 -1.41
N GLN A 353 -9.08 14.36 -0.85
CA GLN A 353 -9.23 14.09 0.57
C GLN A 353 -10.33 13.07 0.82
N PHE A 354 -10.03 12.08 1.63
CA PHE A 354 -11.00 11.20 2.25
C PHE A 354 -11.11 11.57 3.73
N ASN A 355 -12.33 11.77 4.22
CA ASN A 355 -12.59 12.05 5.63
C ASN A 355 -13.73 11.17 6.14
N TYR A 356 -13.50 10.46 7.24
CA TYR A 356 -14.51 9.73 7.98
C TYR A 356 -14.71 10.36 9.36
N SER A 357 -15.92 10.79 9.64
CA SER A 357 -16.34 11.36 10.92
C SER A 357 -17.43 10.52 11.55
N LYS A 358 -17.44 10.46 12.87
CA LYS A 358 -18.50 9.82 13.66
C LYS A 358 -18.87 10.70 14.84
N ASN A 359 -20.17 10.96 15.04
CA ASN A 359 -20.67 11.91 16.03
C ASN A 359 -19.94 13.26 15.94
N GLU A 360 -19.82 13.79 14.72
CA GLU A 360 -19.13 15.06 14.39
C GLU A 360 -17.63 15.08 14.70
N LYS A 361 -17.05 13.99 15.19
CA LYS A 361 -15.62 13.88 15.43
C LYS A 361 -14.92 13.20 14.24
N GLN A 362 -13.85 13.83 13.75
CA GLN A 362 -12.98 13.22 12.74
C GLN A 362 -12.34 11.95 13.33
N ILE A 363 -12.58 10.83 12.69
CA ILE A 363 -12.04 9.52 13.06
C ILE A 363 -10.82 9.19 12.21
N ARG A 364 -10.92 9.41 10.88
CA ARG A 364 -9.83 9.19 9.94
C ARG A 364 -9.85 10.23 8.86
N LYS A 365 -8.66 10.63 8.46
CA LYS A 365 -8.47 11.56 7.36
C LYS A 365 -7.26 11.14 6.54
N PHE A 366 -7.44 11.14 5.27
CA PHE A 366 -6.39 10.98 4.27
C PHE A 366 -6.42 12.20 3.37
N THR A 367 -5.27 12.83 3.13
CA THR A 367 -5.18 14.00 2.26
C THR A 367 -3.99 13.85 1.35
N LEU A 368 -4.21 13.99 0.06
CA LEU A 368 -3.17 14.06 -0.97
C LEU A 368 -3.23 15.43 -1.64
N VAL A 369 -2.12 16.12 -1.64
CA VAL A 369 -1.97 17.43 -2.30
C VAL A 369 -0.78 17.36 -3.25
N SER A 370 -0.96 17.82 -4.47
CA SER A 370 0.15 18.02 -5.40
C SER A 370 0.26 19.48 -5.78
N LYS A 371 1.48 19.95 -5.96
CA LYS A 371 1.77 21.30 -6.45
C LYS A 371 3.12 21.30 -7.17
N GLY A 372 3.08 21.29 -8.50
CA GLY A 372 4.28 21.17 -9.32
C GLY A 372 5.06 19.88 -8.97
N GLU A 373 6.32 20.01 -8.63
CA GLU A 373 7.22 18.89 -8.28
C GLU A 373 6.97 18.28 -6.88
N LYS A 374 6.08 18.89 -6.09
CA LYS A 374 5.84 18.50 -4.70
C LYS A 374 4.54 17.74 -4.55
N VAL A 375 4.60 16.60 -3.86
CA VAL A 375 3.43 15.80 -3.43
C VAL A 375 3.47 15.64 -1.91
N ILE A 376 2.34 15.86 -1.26
CA ILE A 376 2.17 15.69 0.18
C ILE A 376 1.03 14.72 0.42
N LEU A 377 1.31 13.64 1.14
CA LEU A 377 0.33 12.69 1.64
C LEU A 377 0.26 12.81 3.18
N LYS A 378 -0.95 12.98 3.72
CA LYS A 378 -1.20 13.00 5.17
C LYS A 378 -2.25 11.96 5.52
N ILE A 379 -1.98 11.20 6.56
CA ILE A 379 -2.91 10.22 7.13
C ILE A 379 -3.05 10.54 8.61
N GLU A 380 -4.29 10.70 9.08
CA GLU A 380 -4.62 10.88 10.47
C GLU A 380 -5.59 9.76 10.91
N ASP A 381 -5.26 9.02 11.96
CA ASP A 381 -6.11 7.96 12.54
C ASP A 381 -6.34 8.24 14.03
N ASN A 382 -7.54 8.67 14.36
CA ASN A 382 -8.00 8.98 15.71
C ASN A 382 -8.88 7.85 16.30
N THR A 383 -8.85 6.65 15.72
CA THR A 383 -9.65 5.50 16.20
C THR A 383 -9.15 4.90 17.50
N LYS A 384 -7.91 5.20 17.88
CA LYS A 384 -7.26 4.69 19.09
C LYS A 384 -7.20 5.78 20.16
N ASP A 385 -7.03 5.35 21.41
CA ASP A 385 -6.72 6.27 22.52
C ASP A 385 -5.40 7.02 22.29
N ASN A 386 -4.58 6.55 21.38
CA ASN A 386 -3.30 7.16 20.97
C ASN A 386 -3.39 7.46 19.46
N PRO A 387 -3.74 8.71 19.08
CA PRO A 387 -3.85 9.12 17.69
C PRO A 387 -2.54 8.95 16.92
N VAL A 388 -2.66 8.59 15.65
CA VAL A 388 -1.52 8.40 14.75
C VAL A 388 -1.60 9.39 13.60
N LYS A 389 -0.46 10.01 13.29
CA LYS A 389 -0.27 10.84 12.10
C LYS A 389 0.86 10.27 11.27
N ILE A 390 0.65 10.24 9.97
CA ILE A 390 1.67 9.91 8.98
C ILE A 390 1.69 11.03 7.95
N ASP A 391 2.82 11.69 7.84
CA ASP A 391 3.06 12.70 6.81
C ASP A 391 4.15 12.18 5.86
N ILE A 392 3.87 12.19 4.56
CA ILE A 392 4.84 11.85 3.51
C ILE A 392 4.93 13.06 2.59
N GLU A 393 6.10 13.63 2.51
CA GLU A 393 6.40 14.69 1.56
C GLU A 393 7.38 14.16 0.53
N GLN A 394 7.03 14.28 -0.75
CA GLN A 394 7.84 13.87 -1.88
C GLN A 394 8.12 15.09 -2.76
N ASN A 395 9.38 15.28 -3.11
CA ASN A 395 9.82 16.23 -4.12
C ASN A 395 10.55 15.48 -5.24
N ILE A 396 10.12 15.64 -6.48
CA ILE A 396 10.71 14.99 -7.64
C ILE A 396 11.22 16.07 -8.60
N LYS A 397 12.49 16.00 -8.97
CA LYS A 397 13.11 16.83 -10.00
C LYS A 397 13.55 15.96 -11.14
N THR A 398 12.93 16.15 -12.29
CA THR A 398 13.26 15.41 -13.51
C THR A 398 14.14 16.27 -14.42
N GLN A 399 15.19 15.68 -14.94
CA GLN A 399 16.06 16.22 -15.99
C GLN A 399 16.05 15.23 -17.16
N LYS A 400 16.59 15.63 -18.32
CA LYS A 400 16.55 14.81 -19.53
C LYS A 400 17.06 13.35 -19.31
N ASP A 401 18.16 13.19 -18.59
CA ASP A 401 18.84 11.89 -18.41
C ASP A 401 19.00 11.54 -16.92
N ALA A 402 18.27 12.21 -16.03
CA ALA A 402 18.37 11.97 -14.59
C ALA A 402 17.10 12.40 -13.87
N TYR A 403 16.84 11.78 -12.73
CA TYR A 403 15.89 12.32 -11.77
C TYR A 403 16.42 12.24 -10.33
N THR A 404 15.88 13.12 -9.50
CA THR A 404 16.14 13.08 -8.07
C THR A 404 14.80 13.08 -7.34
N LYS A 405 14.59 12.09 -6.48
CA LYS A 405 13.40 11.94 -5.63
C LYS A 405 13.84 12.06 -4.18
N ASN A 406 13.33 13.08 -3.49
CA ASN A 406 13.52 13.22 -2.04
C ASN A 406 12.20 12.95 -1.34
N VAL A 407 12.17 11.97 -0.44
CA VAL A 407 10.99 11.60 0.34
C VAL A 407 11.29 11.78 1.81
N VAL A 408 10.44 12.54 2.50
CA VAL A 408 10.45 12.65 3.96
C VAL A 408 9.18 12.00 4.48
N MET A 409 9.32 10.94 5.25
CA MET A 409 8.20 10.26 5.91
C MET A 409 8.29 10.51 7.41
N VAL A 410 7.19 10.97 8.00
CA VAL A 410 7.07 11.18 9.43
C VAL A 410 5.90 10.36 9.96
N TYR A 411 6.18 9.48 10.90
CA TYR A 411 5.17 8.82 11.73
C TYR A 411 5.20 9.45 13.11
N GLU A 412 4.06 9.83 13.63
CA GLU A 412 3.93 10.47 14.94
C GLU A 412 2.72 9.94 15.69
N ASN A 413 2.91 9.64 16.96
CA ASN A 413 1.85 9.44 17.93
C ASN A 413 2.17 10.27 19.19
N GLU A 414 1.33 10.20 20.25
CA GLU A 414 1.51 11.01 21.47
C GLU A 414 2.88 10.84 22.13
N ALA A 415 3.50 9.67 21.98
CA ALA A 415 4.74 9.33 22.70
C ALA A 415 5.98 9.32 21.80
N ASN A 416 5.84 9.10 20.48
CA ASN A 416 6.96 8.79 19.61
C ASN A 416 6.85 9.51 18.28
N ARG A 417 8.00 9.88 17.73
CA ARG A 417 8.17 10.37 16.37
C ARG A 417 9.27 9.59 15.66
N ILE A 418 8.96 9.09 14.48
CA ILE A 418 9.91 8.43 13.59
C ILE A 418 9.92 9.21 12.28
N GLN A 419 11.09 9.65 11.86
CA GLN A 419 11.27 10.30 10.58
C GLN A 419 12.25 9.51 9.73
N ALA A 420 11.85 9.17 8.51
CA ALA A 420 12.72 8.60 7.50
C ALA A 420 12.92 9.63 6.38
N ASN A 421 14.19 9.88 6.02
CA ASN A 421 14.57 10.70 4.88
C ASN A 421 15.18 9.77 3.84
N ILE A 422 14.62 9.76 2.63
CA ILE A 422 15.03 8.92 1.52
C ILE A 422 15.41 9.85 0.35
N LEU A 423 16.66 9.82 -0.04
CA LEU A 423 17.15 10.52 -1.20
C LEU A 423 17.51 9.49 -2.29
N ASN A 424 16.75 9.48 -3.36
CA ASN A 424 17.05 8.67 -4.54
C ASN A 424 17.53 9.57 -5.67
N LYS A 425 18.67 9.22 -6.26
CA LYS A 425 19.23 9.84 -7.47
C LYS A 425 19.39 8.77 -8.51
N THR A 426 18.84 8.98 -9.68
CA THR A 426 18.91 8.04 -10.79
C THR A 426 19.43 8.74 -12.04
N ASN A 427 20.37 8.11 -12.71
CA ASN A 427 20.96 8.59 -13.95
C ASN A 427 20.74 7.56 -15.06
N ILE A 428 20.27 8.02 -16.20
CA ILE A 428 20.18 7.21 -17.42
C ILE A 428 21.58 7.06 -18.01
N VAL A 429 21.94 5.85 -18.37
CA VAL A 429 23.25 5.53 -18.93
C VAL A 429 23.10 4.69 -20.21
N ASN A 430 24.04 4.80 -21.13
CA ASN A 430 24.08 3.95 -22.31
C ASN A 430 24.65 2.55 -21.98
N GLU A 431 25.67 2.52 -21.14
CA GLU A 431 26.35 1.31 -20.69
C GLU A 431 26.75 1.42 -19.22
N PHE A 432 26.82 0.30 -18.52
CA PHE A 432 27.25 0.26 -17.12
C PHE A 432 28.78 0.17 -17.05
N GLU A 433 29.38 1.02 -16.23
CA GLU A 433 30.74 0.79 -15.80
C GLU A 433 30.80 -0.42 -14.85
N ASN A 434 31.75 -1.36 -15.11
CA ASN A 434 31.97 -2.55 -14.27
C ASN A 434 30.67 -3.37 -14.02
N GLN A 435 29.98 -3.73 -15.12
CA GLN A 435 28.85 -4.66 -15.05
C GLN A 435 29.33 -6.03 -14.55
N ILE A 436 28.63 -6.56 -13.53
CA ILE A 436 28.92 -7.91 -13.01
C ILE A 436 28.07 -8.90 -13.83
N MET A 437 28.71 -9.89 -14.39
CA MET A 437 28.06 -11.04 -15.04
C MET A 437 28.31 -12.27 -14.18
N LEU A 438 27.28 -13.10 -14.01
CA LEU A 438 27.39 -14.35 -13.25
C LEU A 438 28.14 -15.41 -14.08
N ASP A 439 29.12 -16.07 -13.47
CA ASP A 439 29.86 -17.19 -14.05
C ASP A 439 30.26 -18.22 -12.98
N ASP A 440 30.79 -19.35 -13.37
CA ASP A 440 31.21 -20.45 -12.49
C ASP A 440 32.31 -20.04 -11.49
N LYS A 441 33.01 -18.91 -11.71
CA LYS A 441 34.09 -18.45 -10.82
C LYS A 441 33.56 -17.58 -9.71
N ASN A 442 32.48 -16.83 -9.97
CA ASN A 442 31.92 -15.85 -9.05
C ASN A 442 30.55 -16.26 -8.46
N SER A 443 29.96 -17.39 -8.90
CA SER A 443 28.66 -17.86 -8.43
C SER A 443 28.62 -19.36 -8.13
N ILE A 444 27.70 -19.77 -7.26
CA ILE A 444 27.35 -21.15 -6.95
C ILE A 444 25.85 -21.31 -7.12
N GLN A 445 25.42 -22.17 -8.01
CA GLN A 445 24.01 -22.42 -8.32
C GLN A 445 23.44 -23.48 -7.35
N LEU A 446 22.58 -23.00 -6.44
CA LEU A 446 22.06 -23.80 -5.31
C LEU A 446 21.09 -24.89 -5.75
N ASP A 447 20.29 -24.62 -6.76
CA ASP A 447 19.30 -25.56 -7.33
C ASP A 447 19.95 -26.76 -8.02
N LYS A 448 21.24 -26.66 -8.43
CA LYS A 448 22.03 -27.74 -9.05
C LYS A 448 22.90 -28.51 -8.06
N MET A 449 22.88 -28.15 -6.80
CA MET A 449 23.67 -28.83 -5.77
C MET A 449 22.99 -30.12 -5.28
N GLU A 450 23.80 -31.13 -4.99
CA GLU A 450 23.34 -32.30 -4.25
C GLU A 450 22.85 -31.89 -2.84
N LYS A 451 21.74 -32.51 -2.37
CA LYS A 451 21.08 -32.16 -1.12
C LYS A 451 22.03 -32.07 0.07
N GLU A 452 22.94 -33.02 0.23
CA GLU A 452 23.91 -33.03 1.33
C GLU A 452 24.91 -31.86 1.25
N GLN A 453 25.35 -31.49 0.04
CA GLN A 453 26.25 -30.36 -0.16
C GLN A 453 25.52 -29.04 0.13
N LEU A 454 24.28 -28.92 -0.35
CA LEU A 454 23.44 -27.77 -0.10
C LEU A 454 23.20 -27.57 1.40
N GLN A 455 22.83 -28.62 2.15
CA GLN A 455 22.63 -28.55 3.60
C GLN A 455 23.90 -28.13 4.36
N LYS A 456 25.07 -28.65 3.97
CA LYS A 456 26.36 -28.22 4.55
C LYS A 456 26.63 -26.73 4.28
N LEU A 457 26.44 -26.29 3.04
CA LEU A 457 26.61 -24.89 2.66
C LEU A 457 25.66 -23.99 3.45
N MET A 458 24.37 -24.35 3.53
CA MET A 458 23.36 -23.58 4.27
C MET A 458 23.67 -23.50 5.77
N THR A 459 24.27 -24.53 6.36
CA THR A 459 24.73 -24.49 7.75
C THR A 459 25.84 -23.45 7.92
N VAL A 460 26.86 -23.45 7.06
CA VAL A 460 27.97 -22.47 7.08
C VAL A 460 27.44 -21.04 6.88
N VAL A 461 26.55 -20.86 5.90
CA VAL A 461 25.94 -19.54 5.62
C VAL A 461 25.14 -19.08 6.84
N LYS A 462 24.31 -19.93 7.43
CA LYS A 462 23.49 -19.61 8.61
C LYS A 462 24.34 -19.21 9.82
N GLU A 463 25.43 -19.95 10.09
CA GLU A 463 26.36 -19.60 11.17
C GLU A 463 27.05 -18.25 10.90
N GLY A 464 27.51 -18.04 9.67
CA GLY A 464 28.12 -16.78 9.27
C GLY A 464 27.16 -15.58 9.38
N VAL A 465 25.92 -15.73 8.91
CA VAL A 465 24.87 -14.71 9.03
C VAL A 465 24.56 -14.42 10.50
N ASN A 466 24.42 -15.44 11.35
CA ASN A 466 24.17 -15.25 12.78
C ASN A 466 25.32 -14.49 13.45
N ASN A 467 26.58 -14.84 13.15
CA ASN A 467 27.73 -14.12 13.66
C ASN A 467 27.75 -12.65 13.23
N LYS A 468 27.35 -12.37 11.98
CA LYS A 468 27.26 -11.01 11.45
C LYS A 468 26.13 -10.23 12.11
N ILE A 469 24.95 -10.85 12.30
CA ILE A 469 23.82 -10.27 13.03
C ILE A 469 24.25 -9.89 14.44
N ASN A 470 24.98 -10.74 15.15
CA ASN A 470 25.52 -10.45 16.49
C ASN A 470 26.45 -9.23 16.44
N SER A 471 27.38 -9.18 15.49
CA SER A 471 28.27 -8.03 15.30
C SER A 471 27.52 -6.72 14.97
N VAL A 472 26.46 -6.81 14.16
CA VAL A 472 25.59 -5.66 13.90
C VAL A 472 24.86 -5.24 15.17
N SER A 473 24.40 -6.21 15.98
CA SER A 473 23.68 -5.95 17.25
C SER A 473 24.53 -5.30 18.32
N GLU A 474 25.86 -5.41 18.24
CA GLU A 474 26.79 -4.64 19.11
C GLU A 474 26.76 -3.14 18.80
N LYS A 475 26.53 -2.75 17.53
CA LYS A 475 26.47 -1.36 17.06
C LYS A 475 25.04 -0.82 17.03
N ILE A 476 24.08 -1.63 16.58
CA ILE A 476 22.66 -1.30 16.51
C ILE A 476 21.91 -2.25 17.44
N LYS A 477 21.52 -1.75 18.61
CA LYS A 477 20.88 -2.57 19.64
C LYS A 477 19.56 -3.13 19.16
N LYS A 478 19.37 -4.42 19.35
CA LYS A 478 18.11 -5.13 18.96
C LYS A 478 16.90 -4.49 19.65
N GLU A 479 17.05 -4.12 20.91
CA GLU A 479 16.02 -3.46 21.73
C GLU A 479 15.59 -2.13 21.10
N ASP A 480 16.52 -1.36 20.53
CA ASP A 480 16.24 -0.09 19.86
C ASP A 480 15.42 -0.29 18.59
N ILE A 481 15.69 -1.35 17.82
CA ILE A 481 14.90 -1.74 16.64
C ILE A 481 13.51 -2.20 17.07
N GLU A 482 13.43 -3.09 18.08
CA GLU A 482 12.16 -3.61 18.59
C GLU A 482 11.30 -2.46 19.15
N GLU A 483 11.88 -1.47 19.77
CA GLU A 483 11.18 -0.29 20.26
C GLU A 483 10.53 0.49 19.12
N ILE A 484 11.24 0.72 18.01
CA ILE A 484 10.69 1.36 16.82
C ILE A 484 9.55 0.54 16.23
N LEU A 485 9.74 -0.78 16.09
CA LEU A 485 8.71 -1.68 15.53
C LEU A 485 7.46 -1.74 16.41
N LYS A 486 7.61 -1.65 17.73
CA LYS A 486 6.49 -1.52 18.68
C LYS A 486 5.79 -0.17 18.54
N ALA A 487 6.56 0.93 18.42
CA ALA A 487 6.01 2.26 18.27
C ALA A 487 5.10 2.41 17.05
N ILE A 488 5.43 1.76 15.92
CA ILE A 488 4.62 1.74 14.70
C ILE A 488 3.58 0.60 14.67
N GLY A 489 3.55 -0.25 15.70
CA GLY A 489 2.55 -1.30 15.87
C GLY A 489 2.75 -2.55 15.00
N ILE A 490 3.94 -2.76 14.46
CA ILE A 490 4.33 -3.99 13.72
C ILE A 490 4.48 -5.15 14.69
N ILE A 491 5.12 -4.92 15.86
CA ILE A 491 5.26 -5.89 16.95
C ILE A 491 4.28 -5.49 18.07
N LYS A 492 3.55 -6.46 18.60
CA LYS A 492 2.71 -6.24 19.78
C LYS A 492 3.59 -6.10 21.02
N GLU A 493 3.23 -5.19 21.94
CA GLU A 493 3.72 -5.27 23.31
C GLU A 493 3.33 -6.64 23.87
N GLU A 494 4.31 -7.42 24.36
CA GLU A 494 4.02 -8.62 25.11
C GLU A 494 3.17 -8.20 26.31
N GLU A 495 1.94 -8.73 26.41
CA GLU A 495 1.19 -8.68 27.66
C GLU A 495 2.11 -9.33 28.72
N LYS A 496 2.61 -8.54 29.66
CA LYS A 496 3.27 -9.08 30.84
C LYS A 496 2.23 -9.98 31.51
N LEU A 497 2.32 -11.28 31.26
CA LEU A 497 1.62 -12.29 32.04
C LEU A 497 2.13 -12.10 33.48
N ASN A 498 1.32 -11.42 34.29
CA ASN A 498 1.45 -11.43 35.75
C ASN A 498 1.24 -12.87 36.23
N THR A 499 2.28 -13.69 36.10
CA THR A 499 2.36 -14.95 36.84
C THR A 499 2.77 -14.66 38.27
N THR A 500 1.90 -14.03 39.03
CA THR A 500 1.86 -14.23 40.47
C THR A 500 1.20 -15.58 40.72
N ARG A 501 1.96 -16.67 40.58
CA ARG A 501 1.63 -17.93 41.23
C ARG A 501 1.93 -17.70 42.70
N ASN A 502 0.86 -17.50 43.48
CA ASN A 502 0.89 -17.75 44.91
C ASN A 502 1.18 -19.21 45.15
N ILE A 503 2.26 -19.45 45.85
CA ILE A 503 2.56 -20.71 46.55
C ILE A 503 1.67 -20.84 47.79
#